data_877727b572cc0d13cb05abc6f54d8936
#
_entry.id   877727b572cc0d13cb05abc6f54d8936
#
_cell.length_a   1.000
_cell.length_b   1.000
_cell.length_c   1.000
_cell.angle_alpha   90.00
_cell.angle_beta   90.00
_cell.angle_gamma   90.00
#
_symmetry.space_group_name_H-M   'P 1'
#
loop_
_entity.id
_entity.type
_entity.pdbx_description
1 polymer ?
#
loop_
_entity_poly.entity_id
_entity_poly.type
_entity_poly.pdbx_seq_one_letter_code
_entity_poly.pdbx_strand_id
1 'polypeptide(L)'
;FSSRRRHTRSGRVTGVQTCALPISRFSAKEFITSILAKSLHVKTLLSGYDHRFGHDRTDGFEQYVVYGTECGIEVLKASPYDEGNTAVSSSEIRKLLQAGNVAEAAYLLTYPYQLLGHIVSGYKVGRTLGFPTANIRVDEPFKVIPGIGVYAVWVEVEGERYKGMLYIGDRPTLNNGKDISMEVNILDFSGDIYNDSIRVSFVQYVRGDIKFDSLEELKAQLEKDRCTVNNLL
;
A
#
# COMPACT_ATOMS: atom_id res chain seq x y z
N PHE A 1 10.56 7.11 -8.87
CA PHE A 1 10.99 5.81 -9.41
C PHE A 1 12.10 5.26 -8.53
N SER A 2 11.73 4.47 -7.51
CA SER A 2 12.68 3.71 -6.68
C SER A 2 12.92 2.37 -7.38
N SER A 3 13.93 2.28 -8.24
CA SER A 3 14.35 1.03 -8.85
C SER A 3 15.18 0.21 -7.86
N ARG A 4 14.53 -0.67 -7.11
CA ARG A 4 15.26 -1.79 -6.49
C ARG A 4 15.61 -2.79 -7.58
N ARG A 5 16.92 -3.09 -7.71
CA ARG A 5 17.44 -4.10 -8.62
C ARG A 5 16.76 -5.45 -8.37
N ARG A 6 15.97 -5.91 -9.33
CA ARG A 6 15.61 -7.32 -9.43
C ARG A 6 16.65 -8.01 -10.29
N HIS A 7 17.35 -9.00 -9.76
CA HIS A 7 17.98 -10.01 -10.59
C HIS A 7 16.90 -10.96 -11.09
N THR A 8 16.27 -10.64 -12.21
CA THR A 8 15.48 -11.60 -12.96
C THR A 8 16.42 -12.33 -13.90
N ARG A 9 16.70 -13.60 -13.62
CA ARG A 9 17.20 -14.56 -14.60
C ARG A 9 16.08 -14.86 -15.60
N SER A 10 15.85 -13.98 -16.54
CA SER A 10 15.06 -14.26 -17.75
C SER A 10 15.47 -13.28 -18.83
N GLY A 11 15.98 -13.81 -19.93
CA GLY A 11 16.57 -13.08 -21.04
C GLY A 11 15.60 -12.30 -21.94
N ARG A 12 14.52 -11.74 -21.40
CA ARG A 12 13.65 -10.77 -22.10
C ARG A 12 13.61 -9.47 -21.32
N VAL A 13 14.49 -8.56 -21.71
CA VAL A 13 14.40 -7.16 -21.30
C VAL A 13 13.25 -6.53 -22.09
N THR A 14 12.19 -6.11 -21.41
CA THR A 14 11.10 -5.35 -22.03
C THR A 14 11.61 -3.97 -22.46
N GLY A 15 11.05 -3.36 -23.50
CA GLY A 15 11.46 -2.04 -23.99
C GLY A 15 11.47 -0.96 -22.91
N VAL A 16 10.58 -1.04 -21.91
CA VAL A 16 10.53 -0.14 -20.74
C VAL A 16 11.78 -0.27 -19.86
N GLN A 17 12.28 -1.50 -19.64
CA GLN A 17 13.52 -1.72 -18.86
C GLN A 17 14.74 -1.17 -19.60
N THR A 18 14.77 -1.28 -20.93
CA THR A 18 15.88 -0.80 -21.76
C THR A 18 15.95 0.73 -21.79
N CYS A 19 14.81 1.42 -21.72
CA CYS A 19 14.76 2.90 -21.66
C CYS A 19 15.01 3.44 -20.24
N ALA A 20 14.58 2.74 -19.19
CA ALA A 20 14.72 3.21 -17.80
C ALA A 20 16.17 3.13 -17.29
N LEU A 21 16.96 2.14 -17.72
CA LEU A 21 18.35 1.98 -17.29
C LEU A 21 19.27 3.15 -17.68
N PRO A 22 19.25 3.68 -18.92
CA PRO A 22 20.01 4.87 -19.29
C PRO A 22 19.59 6.11 -18.48
N ILE A 23 18.28 6.34 -18.33
CA ILE A 23 17.74 7.50 -17.59
C ILE A 23 18.13 7.45 -16.11
N SER A 24 18.19 6.28 -15.51
CA SER A 24 18.57 6.12 -14.10
C SER A 24 20.04 6.43 -13.80
N ARG A 25 20.86 6.61 -14.81
CA ARG A 25 22.28 6.97 -14.69
C ARG A 25 22.55 8.46 -14.85
N PHE A 26 21.58 9.23 -15.29
CA PHE A 26 21.74 10.66 -15.52
C PHE A 26 21.90 11.40 -14.19
N SER A 27 22.83 12.36 -14.15
CA SER A 27 22.85 13.41 -13.14
C SER A 27 21.60 14.28 -13.27
N ALA A 28 21.29 15.08 -12.24
CA ALA A 28 20.18 16.00 -12.32
C ALA A 28 20.32 16.97 -13.49
N LYS A 29 21.53 17.47 -13.74
CA LYS A 29 21.82 18.35 -14.87
C LYS A 29 21.53 17.68 -16.21
N GLU A 30 22.06 16.48 -16.45
CA GLU A 30 21.83 15.74 -17.69
C GLU A 30 20.34 15.43 -17.89
N PHE A 31 19.62 15.08 -16.85
CA PHE A 31 18.18 14.82 -16.93
C PHE A 31 17.40 16.07 -17.33
N ILE A 32 17.67 17.22 -16.68
CA ILE A 32 16.99 18.48 -17.00
C ILE A 32 17.32 18.91 -18.44
N THR A 33 18.61 18.92 -18.82
CA THR A 33 19.04 19.49 -20.09
C THR A 33 18.76 18.61 -21.30
N SER A 34 18.94 17.29 -21.16
CA SER A 34 18.82 16.36 -22.29
C SER A 34 17.42 15.77 -22.41
N ILE A 35 16.77 15.42 -21.29
CA ILE A 35 15.44 14.81 -21.33
C ILE A 35 14.35 15.86 -21.27
N LEU A 36 14.33 16.69 -20.20
CA LEU A 36 13.23 17.63 -20.00
C LEU A 36 13.24 18.73 -21.04
N ALA A 37 14.39 19.36 -21.28
CA ALA A 37 14.49 20.46 -22.24
C ALA A 37 14.45 19.97 -23.69
N LYS A 38 15.42 19.12 -24.09
CA LYS A 38 15.62 18.77 -25.52
C LYS A 38 14.64 17.74 -26.05
N SER A 39 14.31 16.68 -25.24
CA SER A 39 13.46 15.60 -25.72
C SER A 39 11.97 15.85 -25.47
N LEU A 40 11.63 16.42 -24.32
CA LEU A 40 10.23 16.62 -23.90
C LEU A 40 9.75 18.07 -24.05
N HIS A 41 10.65 19.01 -24.33
CA HIS A 41 10.35 20.44 -24.48
C HIS A 41 9.56 21.02 -23.31
N VAL A 42 9.90 20.59 -22.09
CA VAL A 42 9.28 21.05 -20.85
C VAL A 42 9.48 22.55 -20.67
N LYS A 43 8.44 23.28 -20.29
CA LYS A 43 8.48 24.70 -20.01
C LYS A 43 8.54 25.00 -18.52
N THR A 44 7.88 24.20 -17.70
CA THR A 44 7.85 24.35 -16.25
C THR A 44 8.12 23.02 -15.58
N LEU A 45 9.03 23.01 -14.62
CA LEU A 45 9.35 21.85 -13.76
C LEU A 45 8.90 22.17 -12.34
N LEU A 46 7.89 21.45 -11.84
CA LEU A 46 7.49 21.51 -10.44
C LEU A 46 8.22 20.41 -9.65
N SER A 47 9.08 20.82 -8.71
CA SER A 47 9.80 19.91 -7.83
C SER A 47 9.15 19.86 -6.45
N GLY A 48 9.01 18.67 -5.85
CA GLY A 48 8.61 18.52 -4.47
C GLY A 48 9.58 19.23 -3.52
N TYR A 49 9.11 19.62 -2.34
CA TYR A 49 9.89 20.43 -1.40
C TYR A 49 11.17 19.76 -0.89
N ASP A 50 11.16 18.42 -0.78
CA ASP A 50 12.27 17.56 -0.31
C ASP A 50 12.79 16.61 -1.41
N HIS A 51 12.25 16.73 -2.63
CA HIS A 51 12.56 15.79 -3.70
C HIS A 51 13.94 16.05 -4.28
N ARG A 52 14.75 14.98 -4.36
CA ARG A 52 16.05 14.98 -5.05
C ARG A 52 16.05 13.93 -6.13
N PHE A 53 16.40 14.32 -7.34
CA PHE A 53 16.55 13.42 -8.48
C PHE A 53 17.98 13.47 -9.05
N GLY A 54 18.27 12.59 -9.99
CA GLY A 54 19.63 12.30 -10.44
C GLY A 54 20.17 11.02 -9.77
N HIS A 55 21.15 10.38 -10.38
CA HIS A 55 21.65 9.08 -9.92
C HIS A 55 22.39 9.20 -8.58
N ASP A 56 23.03 10.30 -8.33
CA ASP A 56 23.83 10.61 -7.13
C ASP A 56 23.06 11.36 -6.05
N ARG A 57 21.92 12.00 -6.40
CA ARG A 57 21.08 12.82 -5.52
C ARG A 57 21.86 13.92 -4.76
N THR A 58 22.96 14.38 -5.31
CA THR A 58 23.81 15.41 -4.70
C THR A 58 23.20 16.80 -4.84
N ASP A 59 22.55 17.06 -5.99
CA ASP A 59 21.95 18.34 -6.30
C ASP A 59 20.64 18.57 -5.55
N GLY A 60 20.37 19.81 -5.20
CA GLY A 60 19.14 20.28 -4.59
C GLY A 60 18.34 21.22 -5.49
N PHE A 61 17.28 21.81 -4.94
CA PHE A 61 16.38 22.70 -5.68
C PHE A 61 17.11 23.88 -6.34
N GLU A 62 18.07 24.48 -5.67
CA GLU A 62 18.80 25.64 -6.18
C GLU A 62 19.58 25.30 -7.45
N GLN A 63 20.21 24.12 -7.49
CA GLN A 63 20.90 23.64 -8.69
C GLN A 63 19.91 23.38 -9.84
N TYR A 64 18.71 22.86 -9.52
CA TYR A 64 17.68 22.63 -10.55
C TYR A 64 17.22 23.95 -11.18
N VAL A 65 17.11 25.04 -10.39
CA VAL A 65 16.80 26.38 -10.90
C VAL A 65 17.87 26.86 -11.89
N VAL A 66 19.16 26.67 -11.54
CA VAL A 66 20.27 27.03 -12.44
C VAL A 66 20.19 26.27 -13.75
N TYR A 67 20.06 24.94 -13.67
CA TYR A 67 20.00 24.08 -14.86
C TYR A 67 18.76 24.35 -15.71
N GLY A 68 17.63 24.63 -15.08
CA GLY A 68 16.39 25.00 -15.76
C GLY A 68 16.52 26.31 -16.51
N THR A 69 17.09 27.34 -15.86
CA THR A 69 17.32 28.67 -16.45
C THR A 69 18.23 28.57 -17.67
N GLU A 70 19.32 27.79 -17.65
CA GLU A 70 20.21 27.53 -18.77
C GLU A 70 19.48 26.98 -20.02
N CYS A 71 18.33 26.29 -19.79
CA CYS A 71 17.55 25.63 -20.84
C CYS A 71 16.18 26.27 -21.12
N GLY A 72 15.87 27.41 -20.49
CA GLY A 72 14.57 28.07 -20.65
C GLY A 72 13.41 27.33 -19.98
N ILE A 73 13.69 26.58 -18.91
CA ILE A 73 12.68 25.90 -18.07
C ILE A 73 12.51 26.68 -16.78
N GLU A 74 11.28 27.08 -16.46
CA GLU A 74 10.92 27.64 -15.18
C GLU A 74 10.87 26.50 -14.13
N VAL A 75 11.60 26.65 -13.01
CA VAL A 75 11.63 25.65 -11.94
C VAL A 75 10.91 26.17 -10.71
N LEU A 76 9.84 25.52 -10.32
CA LEU A 76 9.01 25.86 -9.19
C LEU A 76 9.19 24.82 -8.08
N LYS A 77 9.17 25.29 -6.82
CA LYS A 77 9.19 24.43 -5.64
C LYS A 77 7.79 24.30 -5.08
N ALA A 78 7.31 23.07 -4.92
CA ALA A 78 6.07 22.83 -4.20
C ALA A 78 6.25 23.18 -2.72
N SER A 79 5.26 23.81 -2.13
CA SER A 79 5.20 23.96 -0.68
C SER A 79 4.90 22.63 -0.02
N PRO A 80 5.46 22.33 1.16
CA PRO A 80 5.03 21.18 1.94
C PRO A 80 3.54 21.31 2.25
N TYR A 81 2.82 20.23 2.21
CA TYR A 81 1.47 20.18 2.75
C TYR A 81 1.58 19.85 4.23
N ASP A 82 1.25 20.83 5.07
CA ASP A 82 1.25 20.69 6.53
C ASP A 82 -0.19 20.72 7.03
N GLU A 83 -0.62 19.65 7.68
CA GLU A 83 -1.90 19.59 8.36
C GLU A 83 -1.64 19.48 9.86
N GLY A 84 -1.84 20.59 10.59
CA GLY A 84 -1.76 20.63 12.06
C GLY A 84 -0.42 20.24 12.68
N ASN A 85 0.73 20.72 12.16
CA ASN A 85 2.10 20.43 12.61
C ASN A 85 2.65 19.04 12.26
N THR A 86 1.96 18.22 11.47
CA THR A 86 2.49 16.93 11.03
C THR A 86 2.84 17.01 9.54
N ALA A 87 4.12 16.92 9.21
CA ALA A 87 4.57 16.85 7.83
C ALA A 87 4.05 15.56 7.18
N VAL A 88 3.17 15.69 6.21
CA VAL A 88 2.63 14.52 5.47
C VAL A 88 3.73 13.94 4.59
N SER A 89 4.16 12.73 4.91
CA SER A 89 5.17 12.01 4.12
C SER A 89 4.82 10.53 3.92
N SER A 90 5.27 9.96 2.81
CA SER A 90 5.11 8.52 2.55
C SER A 90 5.76 7.66 3.64
N SER A 91 6.80 8.15 4.30
CA SER A 91 7.48 7.43 5.39
C SER A 91 6.60 7.38 6.63
N GLU A 92 5.92 8.47 6.97
CA GLU A 92 5.00 8.53 8.10
C GLU A 92 3.77 7.67 7.86
N ILE A 93 3.16 7.77 6.68
CA ILE A 93 2.03 6.92 6.29
C ILE A 93 2.39 5.43 6.41
N ARG A 94 3.59 5.02 5.97
CA ARG A 94 4.03 3.62 6.12
C ARG A 94 4.17 3.19 7.56
N LYS A 95 4.68 4.05 8.44
CA LYS A 95 4.78 3.77 9.89
C LYS A 95 3.41 3.59 10.52
N LEU A 96 2.46 4.49 10.21
CA LEU A 96 1.09 4.41 10.68
C LEU A 96 0.43 3.09 10.25
N LEU A 97 0.54 2.72 8.97
CA LEU A 97 0.01 1.45 8.46
C LEU A 97 0.64 0.24 9.17
N GLN A 98 1.96 0.23 9.33
CA GLN A 98 2.67 -0.86 10.03
C GLN A 98 2.33 -0.94 11.52
N ALA A 99 1.97 0.18 12.14
CA ALA A 99 1.48 0.22 13.53
C ALA A 99 -0.02 -0.12 13.65
N GLY A 100 -0.73 -0.33 12.53
CA GLY A 100 -2.18 -0.59 12.54
C GLY A 100 -3.05 0.67 12.56
N ASN A 101 -2.46 1.87 12.60
CA ASN A 101 -3.17 3.15 12.68
C ASN A 101 -3.73 3.55 11.31
N VAL A 102 -4.61 2.70 10.76
CA VAL A 102 -5.16 2.86 9.39
C VAL A 102 -6.07 4.08 9.25
N ALA A 103 -6.76 4.49 10.32
CA ALA A 103 -7.61 5.68 10.31
C ALA A 103 -6.79 6.98 10.18
N GLU A 104 -5.69 7.08 10.94
CA GLU A 104 -4.78 8.22 10.85
C GLU A 104 -4.03 8.24 9.51
N ALA A 105 -3.63 7.06 9.01
CA ALA A 105 -3.06 6.94 7.67
C ALA A 105 -4.07 7.39 6.59
N ALA A 106 -5.36 7.07 6.72
CA ALA A 106 -6.40 7.50 5.80
C ALA A 106 -6.63 9.02 5.86
N TYR A 107 -6.54 9.62 7.04
CA TYR A 107 -6.59 11.08 7.21
C TYR A 107 -5.47 11.77 6.42
N LEU A 108 -4.20 11.31 6.60
CA LEU A 108 -3.06 11.86 5.86
C LEU A 108 -3.10 11.55 4.35
N LEU A 109 -3.70 10.44 3.94
CA LEU A 109 -3.91 10.08 2.54
C LEU A 109 -5.08 10.80 1.88
N THR A 110 -6.02 11.32 2.66
CA THR A 110 -7.32 11.86 2.23
C THR A 110 -8.29 10.82 1.65
N TYR A 111 -7.96 9.53 1.76
CA TYR A 111 -8.80 8.40 1.36
C TYR A 111 -8.43 7.15 2.17
N PRO A 112 -9.36 6.19 2.33
CA PRO A 112 -9.08 4.93 3.00
C PRO A 112 -7.96 4.15 2.31
N TYR A 113 -7.00 3.61 3.06
CA TYR A 113 -5.98 2.74 2.49
C TYR A 113 -6.61 1.47 1.92
N GLN A 114 -6.17 1.06 0.74
CA GLN A 114 -6.79 -0.05 0.00
C GLN A 114 -5.77 -1.10 -0.42
N LEU A 115 -6.19 -2.36 -0.37
CA LEU A 115 -5.49 -3.49 -0.95
C LEU A 115 -6.38 -4.15 -2.00
N LEU A 116 -5.76 -4.50 -3.12
CA LEU A 116 -6.35 -5.31 -4.18
C LEU A 116 -5.72 -6.70 -4.14
N GLY A 117 -6.52 -7.72 -4.36
CA GLY A 117 -6.05 -9.09 -4.35
C GLY A 117 -7.06 -10.07 -4.93
N HIS A 118 -6.74 -11.33 -4.79
CA HIS A 118 -7.60 -12.44 -5.18
C HIS A 118 -7.86 -13.35 -3.99
N ILE A 119 -9.05 -13.93 -3.98
CA ILE A 119 -9.46 -14.89 -2.96
C ILE A 119 -8.83 -16.24 -3.26
N VAL A 120 -8.10 -16.77 -2.27
CA VAL A 120 -7.39 -18.05 -2.38
C VAL A 120 -7.91 -19.07 -1.39
N SER A 121 -7.62 -20.35 -1.64
CA SER A 121 -8.01 -21.43 -0.74
C SER A 121 -7.37 -21.30 0.63
N GLY A 122 -8.14 -21.54 1.69
CA GLY A 122 -7.70 -21.54 3.09
C GLY A 122 -8.20 -22.75 3.88
N TYR A 123 -7.89 -22.82 5.16
CA TYR A 123 -8.20 -23.96 6.02
C TYR A 123 -9.69 -24.10 6.43
N LYS A 124 -10.53 -23.11 6.09
CA LYS A 124 -12.00 -23.12 6.33
C LYS A 124 -12.46 -23.30 7.80
N VAL A 125 -11.59 -23.06 8.78
CA VAL A 125 -11.92 -23.23 10.21
C VAL A 125 -13.05 -22.29 10.63
N GLY A 126 -13.07 -21.04 10.17
CA GLY A 126 -14.11 -20.07 10.46
C GLY A 126 -15.52 -20.54 10.06
N ARG A 127 -15.66 -21.36 9.03
CA ARG A 127 -16.96 -21.89 8.57
C ARG A 127 -17.65 -22.76 9.65
N THR A 128 -16.88 -23.55 10.41
CA THR A 128 -17.42 -24.40 11.49
C THR A 128 -17.93 -23.59 12.69
N LEU A 129 -17.43 -22.37 12.86
CA LEU A 129 -17.81 -21.44 13.93
C LEU A 129 -18.96 -20.49 13.53
N GLY A 130 -19.43 -20.54 12.26
CA GLY A 130 -20.44 -19.62 11.74
C GLY A 130 -19.87 -18.29 11.23
N PHE A 131 -18.53 -18.21 11.12
CA PHE A 131 -17.79 -17.05 10.56
C PHE A 131 -16.95 -17.49 9.37
N PRO A 132 -17.57 -17.76 8.20
CA PRO A 132 -16.81 -18.13 7.01
C PRO A 132 -15.83 -17.02 6.63
N THR A 133 -14.56 -17.38 6.42
CA THR A 133 -13.51 -16.43 6.02
C THR A 133 -13.00 -16.73 4.62
N ALA A 134 -12.71 -15.68 3.87
CA ALA A 134 -11.98 -15.72 2.61
C ALA A 134 -10.53 -15.33 2.85
N ASN A 135 -9.58 -16.12 2.35
CA ASN A 135 -8.15 -15.81 2.39
C ASN A 135 -7.80 -14.93 1.21
N ILE A 136 -7.04 -13.86 1.46
CA ILE A 136 -6.68 -12.87 0.46
C ILE A 136 -5.19 -12.98 0.13
N ARG A 137 -4.87 -13.07 -1.15
CA ARG A 137 -3.52 -12.87 -1.67
C ARG A 137 -3.46 -11.52 -2.36
N VAL A 138 -2.64 -10.61 -1.83
CA VAL A 138 -2.44 -9.29 -2.42
C VAL A 138 -1.68 -9.39 -3.74
N ASP A 139 -2.17 -8.70 -4.77
CA ASP A 139 -1.60 -8.77 -6.11
C ASP A 139 -0.26 -8.06 -6.23
N GLU A 140 -0.10 -6.93 -5.54
CA GLU A 140 1.10 -6.13 -5.61
C GLU A 140 2.09 -6.45 -4.47
N PRO A 141 3.23 -7.09 -4.77
CA PRO A 141 4.17 -7.56 -3.74
C PRO A 141 4.89 -6.44 -2.96
N PHE A 142 4.75 -5.19 -3.41
CA PHE A 142 5.36 -4.00 -2.76
C PHE A 142 4.35 -3.17 -1.97
N LYS A 143 3.10 -3.56 -1.96
CA LYS A 143 2.06 -2.89 -1.18
C LYS A 143 2.35 -3.09 0.31
N VAL A 144 2.18 -2.04 1.10
CA VAL A 144 2.35 -2.14 2.55
C VAL A 144 1.17 -2.89 3.12
N ILE A 145 1.42 -4.00 3.80
CA ILE A 145 0.39 -4.68 4.58
C ILE A 145 0.35 -4.01 5.97
N PRO A 146 -0.84 -3.60 6.45
CA PRO A 146 -0.98 -3.05 7.79
C PRO A 146 -0.54 -4.03 8.88
N GLY A 147 -0.33 -3.52 10.09
CA GLY A 147 0.12 -4.31 11.23
C GLY A 147 -0.82 -5.47 11.58
N ILE A 148 -0.32 -6.42 12.38
CA ILE A 148 -1.09 -7.59 12.82
C ILE A 148 -2.28 -7.14 13.67
N GLY A 149 -3.45 -7.74 13.44
CA GLY A 149 -4.67 -7.46 14.19
C GLY A 149 -5.95 -7.64 13.38
N VAL A 150 -7.06 -7.22 14.00
CA VAL A 150 -8.41 -7.25 13.42
C VAL A 150 -8.80 -5.82 13.02
N TYR A 151 -9.41 -5.68 11.85
CA TYR A 151 -9.77 -4.41 11.25
C TYR A 151 -11.24 -4.41 10.79
N ALA A 152 -11.91 -3.29 10.98
CA ALA A 152 -13.14 -2.96 10.27
C ALA A 152 -12.77 -2.49 8.86
N VAL A 153 -13.35 -3.14 7.86
CA VAL A 153 -13.05 -2.86 6.45
C VAL A 153 -14.32 -2.84 5.61
N TRP A 154 -14.30 -2.07 4.55
CA TRP A 154 -15.21 -2.27 3.43
C TRP A 154 -14.60 -3.24 2.44
N VAL A 155 -15.42 -4.17 1.96
CA VAL A 155 -15.05 -5.20 0.99
C VAL A 155 -15.87 -5.00 -0.28
N GLU A 156 -15.19 -4.89 -1.42
CA GLU A 156 -15.84 -4.89 -2.73
C GLU A 156 -15.50 -6.20 -3.44
N VAL A 157 -16.53 -6.94 -3.79
CA VAL A 157 -16.47 -8.21 -4.51
C VAL A 157 -17.70 -8.33 -5.41
N GLU A 158 -17.55 -8.87 -6.63
CA GLU A 158 -18.64 -9.00 -7.63
C GLU A 158 -19.35 -7.67 -7.95
N GLY A 159 -18.67 -6.54 -7.75
CA GLY A 159 -19.22 -5.19 -8.00
C GLY A 159 -20.05 -4.62 -6.86
N GLU A 160 -20.27 -5.37 -5.79
CA GLU A 160 -21.03 -4.97 -4.60
C GLU A 160 -20.12 -4.68 -3.41
N ARG A 161 -20.61 -3.87 -2.48
CA ARG A 161 -19.87 -3.42 -1.31
C ARG A 161 -20.48 -3.95 -0.03
N TYR A 162 -19.66 -4.64 0.78
CA TYR A 162 -20.04 -5.26 2.04
C TYR A 162 -19.19 -4.74 3.20
N LYS A 163 -19.72 -4.86 4.42
CA LYS A 163 -18.94 -4.73 5.65
C LYS A 163 -18.07 -5.98 5.83
N GLY A 164 -16.87 -5.80 6.35
CA GLY A 164 -15.96 -6.92 6.57
C GLY A 164 -15.17 -6.80 7.86
N MET A 165 -14.88 -7.95 8.44
CA MET A 165 -13.98 -8.12 9.57
C MET A 165 -12.72 -8.79 9.04
N LEU A 166 -11.62 -8.04 8.89
CA LEU A 166 -10.37 -8.54 8.34
C LEU A 166 -9.37 -8.83 9.47
N TYR A 167 -8.82 -10.03 9.46
CA TYR A 167 -7.69 -10.41 10.30
C TYR A 167 -6.40 -10.44 9.49
N ILE A 168 -5.36 -9.83 10.04
CA ILE A 168 -3.99 -9.92 9.57
C ILE A 168 -3.16 -10.60 10.66
N GLY A 169 -2.51 -11.70 10.33
CA GLY A 169 -1.71 -12.47 11.26
C GLY A 169 -0.46 -13.08 10.65
N ASP A 170 0.44 -13.55 11.49
CA ASP A 170 1.62 -14.32 11.07
C ASP A 170 1.23 -15.78 10.85
N ARG A 171 1.65 -16.37 9.73
CA ARG A 171 1.65 -17.82 9.55
C ARG A 171 3.04 -18.37 9.85
N PRO A 172 3.19 -19.26 10.82
CA PRO A 172 4.43 -19.99 10.98
C PRO A 172 4.60 -20.94 9.77
N THR A 173 5.55 -20.65 8.91
CA THR A 173 5.95 -21.55 7.82
C THR A 173 7.16 -22.36 8.22
N LEU A 174 7.23 -23.63 7.76
CA LEU A 174 8.35 -24.53 8.00
C LEU A 174 9.69 -24.05 7.39
N ASN A 175 9.68 -23.00 6.57
CA ASN A 175 10.82 -22.50 5.81
C ASN A 175 11.31 -21.11 6.26
N ASN A 176 11.37 -20.81 7.56
CA ASN A 176 11.98 -19.60 8.13
C ASN A 176 11.47 -18.25 7.59
N GLY A 177 10.35 -18.17 6.87
CA GLY A 177 9.67 -16.96 6.43
C GLY A 177 8.45 -16.68 7.30
N LYS A 178 8.26 -15.42 7.73
CA LYS A 178 6.98 -14.96 8.28
C LYS A 178 6.07 -14.66 7.10
N ASP A 179 5.23 -15.61 6.73
CA ASP A 179 4.17 -15.33 5.76
C ASP A 179 3.01 -14.66 6.49
N ILE A 180 2.63 -13.48 6.02
CA ILE A 180 1.45 -12.77 6.54
C ILE A 180 0.22 -13.44 5.92
N SER A 181 -0.73 -13.84 6.79
CA SER A 181 -2.06 -14.27 6.36
C SER A 181 -3.04 -13.11 6.47
N MET A 182 -3.92 -13.02 5.49
CA MET A 182 -5.03 -12.07 5.48
C MET A 182 -6.32 -12.86 5.28
N GLU A 183 -7.21 -12.78 6.26
CA GLU A 183 -8.48 -13.49 6.26
C GLU A 183 -9.62 -12.52 6.51
N VAL A 184 -10.61 -12.46 5.64
CA VAL A 184 -11.77 -11.58 5.80
C VAL A 184 -13.04 -12.38 5.96
N ASN A 185 -13.80 -12.09 7.02
CA ASN A 185 -15.20 -12.46 7.13
C ASN A 185 -16.03 -11.32 6.52
N ILE A 186 -16.75 -11.61 5.44
CA ILE A 186 -17.65 -10.66 4.76
C ILE A 186 -19.00 -10.79 5.43
N LEU A 187 -19.46 -9.70 6.05
CA LEU A 187 -20.72 -9.72 6.81
C LEU A 187 -21.92 -9.74 5.86
N ASP A 188 -22.95 -10.51 6.24
CA ASP A 188 -24.21 -10.64 5.51
C ASP A 188 -24.03 -11.09 4.03
N PHE A 189 -22.93 -11.78 3.76
CA PHE A 189 -22.61 -12.32 2.45
C PHE A 189 -22.72 -13.85 2.44
N SER A 190 -23.34 -14.37 1.38
CA SER A 190 -23.38 -15.80 1.09
C SER A 190 -23.13 -16.04 -0.39
N GLY A 191 -21.99 -16.61 -0.73
CA GLY A 191 -21.60 -16.89 -2.11
C GLY A 191 -20.29 -17.66 -2.17
N ASP A 192 -19.99 -18.22 -3.33
CA ASP A 192 -18.69 -18.81 -3.63
C ASP A 192 -17.90 -17.80 -4.49
N ILE A 193 -16.93 -17.18 -3.87
CA ILE A 193 -16.10 -16.12 -4.45
C ILE A 193 -14.65 -16.58 -4.64
N TYR A 194 -14.44 -17.88 -4.73
CA TYR A 194 -13.10 -18.44 -4.93
C TYR A 194 -12.51 -18.02 -6.28
N ASN A 195 -11.27 -17.50 -6.26
CA ASN A 195 -10.55 -16.87 -7.37
C ASN A 195 -11.05 -15.50 -7.83
N ASP A 196 -12.08 -14.95 -7.20
CA ASP A 196 -12.54 -13.60 -7.54
C ASP A 196 -11.57 -12.53 -7.06
N SER A 197 -11.59 -11.41 -7.77
CA SER A 197 -10.89 -10.20 -7.36
C SER A 197 -11.61 -9.57 -6.18
N ILE A 198 -10.84 -9.11 -5.21
CA ILE A 198 -11.35 -8.45 -4.02
C ILE A 198 -10.62 -7.14 -3.78
N ARG A 199 -11.37 -6.08 -3.40
CA ARG A 199 -10.81 -4.84 -2.88
C ARG A 199 -11.19 -4.69 -1.43
N VAL A 200 -10.20 -4.44 -0.59
CA VAL A 200 -10.37 -4.17 0.84
C VAL A 200 -9.97 -2.74 1.14
N SER A 201 -10.89 -1.96 1.70
CA SER A 201 -10.66 -0.58 2.14
C SER A 201 -10.67 -0.54 3.66
N PHE A 202 -9.54 -0.17 4.27
CA PHE A 202 -9.38 -0.13 5.72
C PHE A 202 -10.08 1.10 6.31
N VAL A 203 -10.84 0.90 7.39
CA VAL A 203 -11.51 1.98 8.11
C VAL A 203 -10.93 2.17 9.50
N GLN A 204 -10.89 1.11 10.31
CA GLN A 204 -10.47 1.21 11.71
C GLN A 204 -9.77 -0.08 12.17
N TYR A 205 -8.77 0.08 13.03
CA TYR A 205 -8.21 -1.00 13.82
C TYR A 205 -9.14 -1.35 14.97
N VAL A 206 -9.48 -2.63 15.13
CA VAL A 206 -10.40 -3.09 16.16
C VAL A 206 -9.65 -3.59 17.39
N ARG A 207 -8.69 -4.50 17.17
CA ARG A 207 -7.86 -5.07 18.24
C ARG A 207 -6.63 -5.81 17.72
N GLY A 208 -5.72 -6.10 18.63
CA GLY A 208 -4.57 -6.97 18.38
C GLY A 208 -4.91 -8.45 18.28
N ASP A 209 -3.88 -9.23 17.98
CA ASP A 209 -3.99 -10.69 18.03
C ASP A 209 -4.20 -11.19 19.46
N ILE A 210 -5.06 -12.19 19.64
CA ILE A 210 -5.39 -12.81 20.93
C ILE A 210 -5.32 -14.32 20.75
N LYS A 211 -4.67 -15.01 21.68
CA LYS A 211 -4.72 -16.47 21.78
C LYS A 211 -5.94 -16.87 22.59
N PHE A 212 -6.62 -17.90 22.14
CA PHE A 212 -7.81 -18.47 22.79
C PHE A 212 -7.51 -19.89 23.21
N ASP A 213 -7.97 -20.25 24.42
CA ASP A 213 -7.80 -21.60 24.97
C ASP A 213 -8.93 -22.54 24.52
N SER A 214 -10.04 -21.99 23.99
CA SER A 214 -11.17 -22.77 23.50
C SER A 214 -11.81 -22.16 22.24
N LEU A 215 -12.55 -22.99 21.49
CA LEU A 215 -13.32 -22.53 20.32
C LEU A 215 -14.50 -21.63 20.73
N GLU A 216 -15.05 -21.87 21.94
CA GLU A 216 -16.13 -21.08 22.53
C GLU A 216 -15.68 -19.64 22.80
N GLU A 217 -14.48 -19.47 23.37
CA GLU A 217 -13.89 -18.14 23.58
C GLU A 217 -13.62 -17.41 22.26
N LEU A 218 -13.05 -18.11 21.28
CA LEU A 218 -12.85 -17.56 19.96
C LEU A 218 -14.18 -17.10 19.35
N LYS A 219 -15.23 -17.93 19.41
CA LYS A 219 -16.54 -17.58 18.88
C LYS A 219 -17.13 -16.36 19.58
N ALA A 220 -17.06 -16.31 20.92
CA ALA A 220 -17.55 -15.17 21.68
C ALA A 220 -16.82 -13.87 21.33
N GLN A 221 -15.51 -13.95 21.07
CA GLN A 221 -14.75 -12.78 20.62
C GLN A 221 -15.11 -12.36 19.19
N LEU A 222 -15.31 -13.30 18.28
CA LEU A 222 -15.74 -13.00 16.91
C LEU A 222 -17.11 -12.30 16.89
N GLU A 223 -18.04 -12.68 17.76
CA GLU A 223 -19.33 -11.99 17.90
C GLU A 223 -19.16 -10.54 18.39
N LYS A 224 -18.27 -10.29 19.37
CA LYS A 224 -17.94 -8.94 19.83
C LYS A 224 -17.33 -8.10 18.72
N ASP A 225 -16.38 -8.68 17.98
CA ASP A 225 -15.72 -8.03 16.86
C ASP A 225 -16.75 -7.66 15.78
N ARG A 226 -17.69 -8.56 15.45
CA ARG A 226 -18.79 -8.31 14.51
C ARG A 226 -19.68 -7.15 14.98
N CYS A 227 -20.06 -7.12 16.24
CA CYS A 227 -20.82 -6.00 16.80
C CYS A 227 -20.05 -4.67 16.66
N THR A 228 -18.75 -4.68 16.97
CA THR A 228 -17.89 -3.51 16.86
C THR A 228 -17.79 -3.03 15.42
N VAL A 229 -17.55 -3.94 14.49
CA VAL A 229 -17.45 -3.61 13.04
C VAL A 229 -18.78 -3.06 12.52
N ASN A 230 -19.92 -3.64 12.91
CA ASN A 230 -21.24 -3.13 12.52
C ASN A 230 -21.51 -1.70 13.00
N ASN A 231 -20.98 -1.34 14.18
CA ASN A 231 -21.15 0.02 14.73
C ASN A 231 -20.17 1.03 14.11
N LEU A 232 -19.04 0.58 13.55
CA LEU A 232 -18.03 1.44 12.92
C LEU A 232 -18.33 1.73 11.44
N LEU A 233 -19.06 0.83 10.77
CA LEU A 233 -19.39 0.88 9.34
C LEU A 233 -20.88 1.05 9.10
#